data_f78d27bd151059572cf3893d7692c707
#
_entry.id   f78d27bd151059572cf3893d7692c707
#
_cell.length_a   1.000
_cell.length_b   1.000
_cell.length_c   1.000
_cell.angle_alpha   90.00
_cell.angle_beta   90.00
_cell.angle_gamma   90.00
#
_symmetry.space_group_name_H-M   'P 1'
#
loop_
_entity.id
_entity.type
_entity.pdbx_description
1 polymer ?
#
loop_
_entity_poly.entity_id
_entity_poly.type
_entity_poly.pdbx_seq_one_letter_code
_entity_poly.pdbx_strand_id
1 'polypeptide(L)'
;FIIHTYISNDRTDYNTLIPVLEKHKKYLKKFPQEVTADSGYSSEANLVYLKNNNIDSYIKLQMHEKMKTRAYKNDPGKFYNMERIITENGVHFICKDGRKLQYERSEYRNHNGYRSNFEVYACKDCSGCEFKPHCLYKYNEEKDIHKNKVMKINLLWETLKTESNNNVQSEKGILYRQIRSIQTEGHFGDIKENDNFRRFNHRTSEKVHKEFFLYAIGRNLNKYYRFSKEIIKTYEAKTA
;
A
#
# COMPACT_ATOMS: atom_id res chain seq x y z
N PHE A 1 -13.96 3.80 17.38
CA PHE A 1 -14.89 4.89 17.03
C PHE A 1 -14.59 5.41 15.62
N ILE A 2 -15.63 5.82 14.89
CA ILE A 2 -15.52 6.50 13.59
C ILE A 2 -15.26 7.98 13.88
N ILE A 3 -14.08 8.47 13.54
CA ILE A 3 -13.69 9.87 13.80
C ILE A 3 -14.02 10.76 12.59
N HIS A 4 -13.78 10.24 11.40
CA HIS A 4 -14.04 10.93 10.13
C HIS A 4 -14.66 10.00 9.11
N THR A 5 -15.44 10.59 8.22
CA THR A 5 -15.96 9.93 7.01
C THR A 5 -15.51 10.70 5.78
N TYR A 6 -15.20 9.99 4.71
CA TYR A 6 -14.84 10.57 3.42
C TYR A 6 -15.58 9.81 2.31
N ILE A 7 -16.17 10.54 1.41
CA ILE A 7 -16.88 10.00 0.25
C ILE A 7 -16.13 10.44 -1.01
N SER A 8 -15.75 9.47 -1.82
CA SER A 8 -15.15 9.69 -3.14
C SER A 8 -16.02 9.05 -4.22
N ASN A 9 -16.00 9.65 -5.39
CA ASN A 9 -16.54 9.06 -6.61
C ASN A 9 -15.48 8.27 -7.38
N ASP A 10 -14.25 8.21 -6.86
CA ASP A 10 -13.17 7.46 -7.48
C ASP A 10 -13.49 5.96 -7.49
N ARG A 11 -13.08 5.30 -8.55
CA ARG A 11 -13.26 3.84 -8.68
C ARG A 11 -12.43 3.04 -7.67
N THR A 12 -11.36 3.63 -7.14
CA THR A 12 -10.40 2.99 -6.23
C THR A 12 -10.06 3.91 -5.06
N ASP A 13 -9.65 3.33 -3.95
CA ASP A 13 -9.35 4.05 -2.70
C ASP A 13 -7.98 4.75 -2.69
N TYR A 14 -7.17 4.60 -3.74
CA TYR A 14 -5.78 5.10 -3.78
C TYR A 14 -5.64 6.58 -3.41
N ASN A 15 -6.59 7.41 -3.83
CA ASN A 15 -6.52 8.85 -3.66
C ASN A 15 -7.19 9.35 -2.37
N THR A 16 -7.77 8.47 -1.55
CA THR A 16 -8.59 8.90 -0.41
C THR A 16 -7.82 9.00 0.91
N LEU A 17 -6.65 8.39 1.03
CA LEU A 17 -5.85 8.41 2.26
C LEU A 17 -5.42 9.82 2.66
N ILE A 18 -4.80 10.54 1.73
CA ILE A 18 -4.29 11.91 1.98
C ILE A 18 -5.43 12.87 2.37
N PRO A 19 -6.56 12.94 1.65
CA PRO A 19 -7.69 13.76 2.05
C PRO A 19 -8.25 13.42 3.45
N VAL A 20 -8.28 12.14 3.81
CA VAL A 20 -8.72 11.71 5.16
C VAL A 20 -7.75 12.18 6.24
N LEU A 21 -6.43 12.08 6.00
CA LEU A 21 -5.40 12.53 6.94
C LEU A 21 -5.40 14.06 7.09
N GLU A 22 -5.56 14.80 6.00
CA GLU A 22 -5.71 16.26 6.05
C GLU A 22 -6.97 16.67 6.81
N LYS A 23 -8.08 15.95 6.61
CA LYS A 23 -9.30 16.16 7.39
C LYS A 23 -9.06 15.89 8.88
N HIS A 24 -8.34 14.81 9.21
CA HIS A 24 -7.96 14.49 10.58
C HIS A 24 -7.15 15.64 11.21
N LYS A 25 -6.11 16.12 10.54
CA LYS A 25 -5.28 17.26 10.97
C LYS A 25 -6.11 18.53 11.16
N LYS A 26 -7.04 18.81 10.23
CA LYS A 26 -7.90 19.98 10.30
C LYS A 26 -8.74 20.01 11.59
N TYR A 27 -9.35 18.88 11.96
CA TYR A 27 -10.25 18.80 13.10
C TYR A 27 -9.55 18.53 14.42
N LEU A 28 -8.54 17.64 14.44
CA LEU A 28 -7.82 17.28 15.68
C LEU A 28 -6.52 18.07 15.88
N LYS A 29 -6.19 18.99 14.94
CA LYS A 29 -4.99 19.87 14.97
C LYS A 29 -3.66 19.14 14.97
N LYS A 30 -3.66 17.83 14.73
CA LYS A 30 -2.46 16.99 14.62
C LYS A 30 -2.69 15.82 13.68
N PHE A 31 -1.63 15.29 13.13
CA PHE A 31 -1.68 14.00 12.44
C PHE A 31 -1.71 12.84 13.45
N PRO A 32 -2.22 11.67 13.07
CA PRO A 32 -2.00 10.45 13.83
C PRO A 32 -0.51 10.10 13.80
N GLN A 33 -0.02 9.45 14.86
CA GLN A 33 1.36 8.96 14.88
C GLN A 33 1.54 7.75 13.94
N GLU A 34 0.48 6.98 13.77
CA GLU A 34 0.52 5.70 13.08
C GLU A 34 -0.75 5.49 12.25
N VAL A 35 -0.58 4.83 11.09
CA VAL A 35 -1.70 4.49 10.20
C VAL A 35 -1.59 3.03 9.79
N THR A 36 -2.69 2.29 9.99
CA THR A 36 -2.91 0.99 9.36
C THR A 36 -4.08 1.08 8.42
N ALA A 37 -3.91 0.61 7.20
CA ALA A 37 -4.93 0.66 6.17
C ALA A 37 -4.88 -0.57 5.27
N ASP A 38 -5.85 -0.71 4.37
CA ASP A 38 -5.86 -1.80 3.40
C ASP A 38 -4.76 -1.66 2.35
N SER A 39 -4.44 -2.77 1.69
CA SER A 39 -3.41 -2.83 0.65
C SER A 39 -3.70 -1.90 -0.54
N GLY A 40 -4.95 -1.53 -0.77
CA GLY A 40 -5.35 -0.51 -1.75
C GLY A 40 -4.68 0.84 -1.54
N TYR A 41 -4.27 1.17 -0.32
CA TYR A 41 -3.60 2.43 0.01
C TYR A 41 -2.08 2.40 -0.15
N SER A 42 -1.48 1.25 -0.50
CA SER A 42 -0.04 1.11 -0.68
C SER A 42 0.44 1.68 -2.02
N SER A 43 0.37 2.98 -2.20
CA SER A 43 0.95 3.72 -3.33
C SER A 43 2.20 4.49 -2.92
N GLU A 44 3.09 4.78 -3.89
CA GLU A 44 4.28 5.59 -3.63
C GLU A 44 3.91 6.96 -3.05
N ALA A 45 2.93 7.63 -3.65
CA ALA A 45 2.45 8.94 -3.20
C ALA A 45 1.98 8.91 -1.75
N ASN A 46 1.19 7.90 -1.37
CA ASN A 46 0.69 7.75 -0.01
C ASN A 46 1.82 7.48 0.99
N LEU A 47 2.75 6.57 0.68
CA LEU A 47 3.86 6.25 1.59
C LEU A 47 4.85 7.43 1.72
N VAL A 48 5.12 8.17 0.64
CA VAL A 48 5.90 9.41 0.70
C VAL A 48 5.21 10.46 1.57
N TYR A 49 3.89 10.63 1.40
CA TYR A 49 3.12 11.57 2.22
C TYR A 49 3.18 11.21 3.71
N LEU A 50 2.99 9.95 4.06
CA LEU A 50 3.09 9.47 5.44
C LEU A 50 4.48 9.74 6.02
N LYS A 51 5.53 9.37 5.29
CA LYS A 51 6.92 9.58 5.70
C LYS A 51 7.25 11.05 5.92
N ASN A 52 6.84 11.93 5.01
CA ASN A 52 7.09 13.38 5.10
C ASN A 52 6.35 14.05 6.27
N ASN A 53 5.29 13.42 6.78
CA ASN A 53 4.54 13.92 7.93
C ASN A 53 4.87 13.15 9.23
N ASN A 54 5.94 12.34 9.25
CA ASN A 54 6.36 11.52 10.39
C ASN A 54 5.24 10.60 10.91
N ILE A 55 4.51 9.96 9.99
CA ILE A 55 3.44 9.01 10.30
C ILE A 55 3.93 7.61 9.99
N ASP A 56 3.99 6.74 10.98
CA ASP A 56 4.38 5.35 10.80
C ASP A 56 3.32 4.58 10.00
N SER A 57 3.77 3.91 8.95
CA SER A 57 2.90 3.19 8.03
C SER A 57 2.91 1.69 8.31
N TYR A 58 1.73 1.13 8.56
CA TYR A 58 1.47 -0.31 8.68
C TYR A 58 0.52 -0.79 7.58
N ILE A 59 0.81 -0.40 6.33
CA ILE A 59 -0.01 -0.70 5.15
C ILE A 59 0.59 -1.88 4.40
N LYS A 60 -0.17 -2.98 4.29
CA LYS A 60 0.25 -4.18 3.56
C LYS A 60 0.39 -3.86 2.07
N LEU A 61 1.51 -4.25 1.47
CA LEU A 61 1.71 -4.09 0.03
C LEU A 61 0.76 -5.00 -0.77
N GLN A 62 0.24 -4.52 -1.90
CA GLN A 62 -0.59 -5.35 -2.80
C GLN A 62 0.14 -6.61 -3.28
N MET A 63 1.47 -6.50 -3.46
CA MET A 63 2.30 -7.62 -3.90
C MET A 63 2.76 -8.54 -2.76
N HIS A 64 2.38 -8.28 -1.51
CA HIS A 64 2.90 -8.98 -0.34
C HIS A 64 2.81 -10.51 -0.44
N GLU A 65 1.66 -11.04 -0.84
CA GLU A 65 1.50 -12.50 -1.00
C GLU A 65 2.28 -13.04 -2.20
N LYS A 66 2.32 -12.29 -3.30
CA LYS A 66 3.09 -12.66 -4.49
C LYS A 66 4.60 -12.72 -4.20
N MET A 67 5.12 -11.80 -3.38
CA MET A 67 6.53 -11.77 -2.98
C MET A 67 6.98 -13.02 -2.22
N LYS A 68 6.05 -13.75 -1.60
CA LYS A 68 6.33 -15.00 -0.87
C LYS A 68 6.48 -16.20 -1.80
N THR A 69 5.96 -16.12 -3.02
CA THR A 69 5.94 -17.25 -3.95
C THR A 69 7.33 -17.60 -4.47
N ARG A 70 7.54 -18.90 -4.72
CA ARG A 70 8.80 -19.40 -5.32
C ARG A 70 9.05 -18.79 -6.70
N ALA A 71 8.01 -18.61 -7.50
CA ALA A 71 8.11 -17.99 -8.82
C ALA A 71 8.64 -16.55 -8.74
N TYR A 72 8.16 -15.74 -7.78
CA TYR A 72 8.66 -14.38 -7.58
C TYR A 72 10.13 -14.36 -7.14
N LYS A 73 10.50 -15.22 -6.18
CA LYS A 73 11.86 -15.28 -5.63
C LYS A 73 12.91 -15.77 -6.63
N ASN A 74 12.49 -16.55 -7.63
CA ASN A 74 13.41 -17.14 -8.63
C ASN A 74 13.30 -16.49 -10.01
N ASP A 75 12.51 -15.42 -10.19
CA ASP A 75 12.35 -14.74 -11.49
C ASP A 75 13.66 -14.05 -11.92
N PRO A 76 14.37 -14.56 -12.96
CA PRO A 76 15.66 -14.01 -13.38
C PRO A 76 15.54 -12.63 -14.01
N GLY A 77 14.36 -12.23 -14.40
CA GLY A 77 14.09 -10.93 -15.03
C GLY A 77 13.90 -9.78 -14.05
N LYS A 78 13.97 -10.04 -12.74
CA LYS A 78 13.70 -9.02 -11.70
C LYS A 78 15.00 -8.57 -11.03
N PHE A 79 15.14 -7.26 -10.86
CA PHE A 79 16.35 -6.62 -10.30
C PHE A 79 16.67 -7.11 -8.88
N TYR A 80 15.67 -7.44 -8.06
CA TYR A 80 15.90 -7.94 -6.69
C TYR A 80 16.46 -9.36 -6.63
N ASN A 81 16.49 -10.07 -7.76
CA ASN A 81 17.16 -11.37 -7.92
C ASN A 81 18.48 -11.25 -8.69
N MET A 82 18.95 -10.02 -8.93
CA MET A 82 20.24 -9.71 -9.55
C MET A 82 21.19 -9.16 -8.49
N GLU A 83 22.47 -9.41 -8.67
CA GLU A 83 23.50 -8.83 -7.81
C GLU A 83 23.61 -7.33 -8.10
N ARG A 84 23.48 -6.50 -7.07
CA ARG A 84 23.64 -5.05 -7.16
C ARG A 84 25.05 -4.66 -6.77
N ILE A 85 25.81 -4.09 -7.70
CA ILE A 85 27.17 -3.65 -7.47
C ILE A 85 27.21 -2.13 -7.48
N ILE A 86 27.81 -1.56 -6.43
CA ILE A 86 28.02 -0.11 -6.27
C ILE A 86 29.51 0.15 -6.49
N THR A 87 29.84 1.00 -7.46
CA THR A 87 31.20 1.42 -7.77
C THR A 87 31.28 2.95 -7.74
N GLU A 88 32.47 3.49 -7.78
CA GLU A 88 32.70 4.95 -7.88
C GLU A 88 32.00 5.54 -9.12
N ASN A 89 31.86 4.75 -10.19
CA ASN A 89 31.21 5.14 -11.45
C ASN A 89 29.68 4.92 -11.46
N GLY A 90 29.07 4.59 -10.31
CA GLY A 90 27.64 4.39 -10.16
C GLY A 90 27.21 2.95 -9.87
N VAL A 91 25.90 2.72 -9.98
CA VAL A 91 25.27 1.42 -9.71
C VAL A 91 25.06 0.63 -11.00
N HIS A 92 25.30 -0.66 -10.93
CA HIS A 92 24.95 -1.59 -12.02
C HIS A 92 24.47 -2.93 -11.43
N PHE A 93 23.83 -3.73 -12.26
CA PHE A 93 23.32 -5.04 -11.86
C PHE A 93 23.98 -6.14 -12.70
N ILE A 94 24.21 -7.29 -12.06
CA ILE A 94 24.67 -8.50 -12.74
C ILE A 94 23.48 -9.46 -12.82
N CYS A 95 23.11 -9.85 -14.04
CA CYS A 95 22.01 -10.78 -14.24
C CYS A 95 22.44 -12.22 -13.98
N LYS A 96 21.49 -13.15 -14.00
CA LYS A 96 21.74 -14.59 -13.74
C LYS A 96 22.76 -15.22 -14.73
N ASP A 97 22.91 -14.66 -15.93
CA ASP A 97 23.88 -15.07 -16.95
C ASP A 97 25.24 -14.35 -16.79
N GLY A 98 25.49 -13.67 -15.67
CA GLY A 98 26.73 -12.94 -15.42
C GLY A 98 26.89 -11.63 -16.20
N ARG A 99 25.89 -11.22 -17.01
CA ARG A 99 25.97 -10.02 -17.84
C ARG A 99 25.61 -8.78 -17.05
N LYS A 100 26.28 -7.67 -17.39
CA LYS A 100 26.13 -6.38 -16.73
C LYS A 100 24.98 -5.56 -17.31
N LEU A 101 24.07 -5.09 -16.45
CA LEU A 101 23.09 -4.06 -16.79
C LEU A 101 23.61 -2.72 -16.25
N GLN A 102 23.82 -1.79 -17.13
CA GLN A 102 24.35 -0.45 -16.80
C GLN A 102 23.23 0.57 -16.78
N TYR A 103 23.41 1.61 -15.96
CA TYR A 103 22.54 2.77 -15.99
C TYR A 103 22.60 3.45 -17.37
N GLU A 104 21.45 3.75 -17.94
CA GLU A 104 21.34 4.49 -19.20
C GLU A 104 20.82 5.91 -18.98
N ARG A 105 19.71 6.04 -18.28
CA ARG A 105 19.01 7.31 -18.10
C ARG A 105 18.02 7.28 -16.95
N SER A 106 17.54 8.46 -16.56
CA SER A 106 16.35 8.61 -15.68
C SER A 106 15.11 8.92 -16.51
N GLU A 107 13.98 8.36 -16.10
CA GLU A 107 12.67 8.62 -16.66
C GLU A 107 11.72 9.05 -15.56
N TYR A 108 10.78 9.94 -15.88
CA TYR A 108 9.74 10.38 -14.96
C TYR A 108 8.37 9.94 -15.47
N ARG A 109 7.50 9.54 -14.54
CA ARG A 109 6.10 9.25 -14.82
C ARG A 109 5.22 10.08 -13.91
N ASN A 110 4.21 10.74 -14.50
CA ASN A 110 3.20 11.44 -13.73
C ASN A 110 1.94 10.57 -13.65
N HIS A 111 1.44 10.39 -12.43
CA HIS A 111 0.18 9.71 -12.19
C HIS A 111 -0.61 10.48 -11.12
N ASN A 112 -1.79 10.96 -11.47
CA ASN A 112 -2.68 11.74 -10.58
C ASN A 112 -1.95 12.90 -9.86
N GLY A 113 -1.11 13.64 -10.59
CA GLY A 113 -0.36 14.77 -10.04
C GLY A 113 0.91 14.39 -9.24
N TYR A 114 1.16 13.11 -9.04
CA TYR A 114 2.39 12.63 -8.40
C TYR A 114 3.43 12.23 -9.46
N ARG A 115 4.67 12.72 -9.29
CA ARG A 115 5.80 12.45 -10.19
C ARG A 115 6.74 11.41 -9.59
N SER A 116 6.76 10.22 -10.17
CA SER A 116 7.69 9.14 -9.83
C SER A 116 8.95 9.20 -10.69
N ASN A 117 10.12 8.92 -10.09
CA ASN A 117 11.39 8.84 -10.78
C ASN A 117 11.81 7.38 -10.96
N PHE A 118 12.25 7.03 -12.18
CA PHE A 118 12.73 5.70 -12.53
C PHE A 118 14.14 5.79 -13.12
N GLU A 119 15.03 4.98 -12.61
CA GLU A 119 16.32 4.71 -13.24
C GLU A 119 16.18 3.55 -14.23
N VAL A 120 16.72 3.73 -15.41
CA VAL A 120 16.68 2.73 -16.48
C VAL A 120 18.07 2.08 -16.59
N TYR A 121 18.08 0.76 -16.48
CA TYR A 121 19.26 -0.08 -16.63
C TYR A 121 19.09 -1.02 -17.80
N ALA A 122 20.10 -1.15 -18.66
CA ALA A 122 20.06 -2.03 -19.80
C ALA A 122 21.29 -2.92 -19.91
N CYS A 123 21.07 -4.12 -20.40
CA CYS A 123 22.12 -5.02 -20.86
C CYS A 123 22.48 -4.69 -22.30
N LYS A 124 23.77 -4.60 -22.61
CA LYS A 124 24.24 -4.27 -23.98
C LYS A 124 23.97 -5.39 -24.96
N ASP A 125 24.11 -6.63 -24.52
CA ASP A 125 23.92 -7.81 -25.35
C ASP A 125 23.31 -8.96 -24.53
N CYS A 126 22.20 -9.53 -25.02
CA CYS A 126 21.52 -10.70 -24.48
C CYS A 126 21.47 -11.86 -25.54
N SER A 127 22.28 -11.83 -26.57
CA SER A 127 22.34 -12.92 -27.55
C SER A 127 22.85 -14.21 -26.89
N GLY A 128 22.30 -15.36 -27.27
CA GLY A 128 22.68 -16.67 -26.74
C GLY A 128 22.45 -16.91 -25.25
N CYS A 129 21.70 -16.04 -24.57
CA CYS A 129 21.39 -16.19 -23.13
C CYS A 129 20.29 -17.22 -22.92
N GLU A 130 20.59 -18.29 -22.19
CA GLU A 130 19.60 -19.35 -21.85
C GLU A 130 18.42 -18.85 -21.03
N PHE A 131 18.63 -17.80 -20.19
CA PHE A 131 17.60 -17.23 -19.35
C PHE A 131 16.69 -16.24 -20.08
N LYS A 132 16.97 -15.90 -21.34
CA LYS A 132 16.26 -14.86 -22.09
C LYS A 132 14.73 -15.07 -22.12
N PRO A 133 14.22 -16.31 -22.39
CA PRO A 133 12.77 -16.57 -22.38
C PRO A 133 12.08 -16.29 -21.05
N HIS A 134 12.78 -16.48 -19.94
CA HIS A 134 12.26 -16.25 -18.59
C HIS A 134 12.56 -14.83 -18.07
N CYS A 135 13.56 -14.18 -18.66
CA CYS A 135 14.01 -12.84 -18.26
C CYS A 135 13.18 -11.72 -18.91
N LEU A 136 12.74 -11.89 -20.15
CA LEU A 136 11.92 -10.92 -20.85
C LEU A 136 10.44 -11.20 -20.63
N TYR A 137 9.68 -10.13 -20.38
CA TYR A 137 8.24 -10.23 -20.20
C TYR A 137 7.53 -10.60 -21.50
N LYS A 138 6.75 -11.69 -21.49
CA LYS A 138 6.03 -12.22 -22.66
C LYS A 138 6.97 -12.43 -23.87
N TYR A 139 8.13 -13.03 -23.63
CA TYR A 139 9.11 -13.32 -24.69
C TYR A 139 8.49 -14.07 -25.86
N ASN A 140 8.78 -13.62 -27.06
CA ASN A 140 8.45 -14.28 -28.32
C ASN A 140 9.74 -14.43 -29.13
N GLU A 141 10.08 -15.66 -29.48
CA GLU A 141 11.36 -15.97 -30.12
C GLU A 141 11.55 -15.24 -31.48
N GLU A 142 10.51 -15.18 -32.30
CA GLU A 142 10.55 -14.52 -33.59
C GLU A 142 10.74 -13.00 -33.51
N LYS A 143 10.13 -12.35 -32.49
CA LYS A 143 10.08 -10.89 -32.36
C LYS A 143 11.16 -10.33 -31.43
N ASP A 144 11.57 -11.11 -30.46
CA ASP A 144 12.41 -10.62 -29.34
C ASP A 144 13.84 -11.18 -29.39
N ILE A 145 14.22 -11.90 -30.47
CA ILE A 145 15.56 -12.52 -30.60
C ILE A 145 16.68 -11.48 -30.44
N HIS A 146 16.51 -10.28 -30.97
CA HIS A 146 17.48 -9.18 -30.86
C HIS A 146 17.25 -8.24 -29.69
N LYS A 147 16.21 -8.50 -28.87
CA LYS A 147 15.84 -7.61 -27.77
C LYS A 147 16.72 -7.85 -26.56
N ASN A 148 17.27 -6.78 -26.01
CA ASN A 148 18.07 -6.81 -24.79
C ASN A 148 17.21 -6.53 -23.56
N LYS A 149 17.69 -6.98 -22.40
CA LYS A 149 17.04 -6.72 -21.12
C LYS A 149 17.16 -5.25 -20.76
N VAL A 150 16.01 -4.63 -20.49
CA VAL A 150 15.89 -3.29 -19.92
C VAL A 150 15.07 -3.38 -18.64
N MET A 151 15.55 -2.73 -17.58
CA MET A 151 14.86 -2.61 -16.29
C MET A 151 14.59 -1.16 -15.96
N LYS A 152 13.44 -0.89 -15.34
CA LYS A 152 13.08 0.41 -14.79
C LYS A 152 12.88 0.25 -13.30
N ILE A 153 13.69 0.92 -12.51
CA ILE A 153 13.69 0.80 -11.05
C ILE A 153 13.38 2.17 -10.44
N ASN A 154 12.41 2.22 -9.57
CA ASN A 154 12.17 3.39 -8.73
C ASN A 154 12.76 3.10 -7.34
N LEU A 155 13.95 3.60 -7.09
CA LEU A 155 14.69 3.33 -5.85
C LEU A 155 13.96 3.83 -4.60
N LEU A 156 13.32 4.98 -4.66
CA LEU A 156 12.52 5.52 -3.57
C LEU A 156 11.36 4.56 -3.24
N TRP A 157 10.65 4.11 -4.26
CA TRP A 157 9.55 3.16 -4.10
C TRP A 157 10.03 1.82 -3.51
N GLU A 158 11.19 1.32 -3.94
CA GLU A 158 11.76 0.09 -3.37
C GLU A 158 12.12 0.24 -1.88
N THR A 159 12.69 1.38 -1.51
CA THR A 159 12.97 1.69 -0.10
C THR A 159 11.69 1.75 0.73
N LEU A 160 10.68 2.48 0.26
CA LEU A 160 9.39 2.60 0.94
C LEU A 160 8.66 1.25 1.08
N LYS A 161 8.74 0.40 0.05
CA LYS A 161 8.20 -0.97 0.11
C LYS A 161 8.89 -1.81 1.18
N THR A 162 10.20 -1.70 1.28
CA THR A 162 10.98 -2.45 2.29
C THR A 162 10.62 -1.98 3.69
N GLU A 163 10.60 -0.67 3.92
CA GLU A 163 10.19 -0.09 5.20
C GLU A 163 8.77 -0.52 5.60
N SER A 164 7.80 -0.36 4.69
CA SER A 164 6.41 -0.74 4.92
C SER A 164 6.26 -2.24 5.21
N ASN A 165 6.99 -3.08 4.48
CA ASN A 165 6.95 -4.53 4.69
C ASN A 165 7.55 -4.92 6.05
N ASN A 166 8.65 -4.29 6.47
CA ASN A 166 9.26 -4.51 7.78
C ASN A 166 8.30 -4.10 8.91
N ASN A 167 7.66 -2.93 8.79
CA ASN A 167 6.67 -2.48 9.75
C ASN A 167 5.49 -3.45 9.87
N VAL A 168 4.96 -3.91 8.75
CA VAL A 168 3.83 -4.85 8.69
C VAL A 168 4.18 -6.22 9.27
N GLN A 169 5.44 -6.65 9.20
CA GLN A 169 5.93 -7.92 9.73
C GLN A 169 6.40 -7.84 11.19
N SER A 170 6.56 -6.65 11.74
CA SER A 170 6.87 -6.48 13.16
C SER A 170 5.75 -6.99 14.06
N GLU A 171 6.03 -7.30 15.33
CA GLU A 171 5.02 -7.71 16.31
C GLU A 171 3.86 -6.70 16.38
N LYS A 172 4.19 -5.40 16.39
CA LYS A 172 3.22 -4.31 16.36
C LYS A 172 2.39 -4.32 15.07
N GLY A 173 3.01 -4.54 13.91
CA GLY A 173 2.34 -4.62 12.63
C GLY A 173 1.40 -5.83 12.51
N ILE A 174 1.77 -6.97 13.09
CA ILE A 174 0.92 -8.16 13.17
C ILE A 174 -0.32 -7.84 14.02
N LEU A 175 -0.14 -7.26 15.19
CA LEU A 175 -1.22 -6.85 16.07
C LEU A 175 -2.17 -5.85 15.38
N TYR A 176 -1.63 -4.85 14.71
CA TYR A 176 -2.44 -3.84 14.02
C TYR A 176 -3.26 -4.43 12.86
N ARG A 177 -2.73 -5.40 12.13
CA ARG A 177 -3.48 -6.10 11.10
C ARG A 177 -4.64 -6.90 11.68
N GLN A 178 -4.43 -7.57 12.82
CA GLN A 178 -5.48 -8.29 13.53
C GLN A 178 -6.57 -7.34 14.03
N ILE A 179 -6.17 -6.24 14.68
CA ILE A 179 -7.11 -5.21 15.16
C ILE A 179 -7.90 -4.61 14.00
N ARG A 180 -7.24 -4.30 12.88
CA ARG A 180 -7.90 -3.75 11.69
C ARG A 180 -8.93 -4.75 11.13
N SER A 181 -8.59 -6.02 11.00
CA SER A 181 -9.51 -7.05 10.52
C SER A 181 -10.75 -7.14 11.41
N ILE A 182 -10.55 -7.24 12.72
CA ILE A 182 -11.67 -7.35 13.67
C ILE A 182 -12.51 -6.06 13.69
N GLN A 183 -11.87 -4.90 13.79
CA GLN A 183 -12.60 -3.64 14.00
C GLN A 183 -13.13 -3.01 12.72
N THR A 184 -12.40 -3.10 11.60
CA THR A 184 -12.81 -2.43 10.36
C THR A 184 -13.65 -3.35 9.49
N GLU A 185 -13.19 -4.56 9.22
CA GLU A 185 -13.91 -5.52 8.37
C GLU A 185 -15.18 -6.01 9.06
N GLY A 186 -15.09 -6.35 10.36
CA GLY A 186 -16.26 -6.70 11.16
C GLY A 186 -17.29 -5.57 11.21
N HIS A 187 -16.81 -4.33 11.31
CA HIS A 187 -17.71 -3.17 11.33
C HIS A 187 -18.41 -2.93 9.99
N PHE A 188 -17.71 -3.12 8.86
CA PHE A 188 -18.36 -3.05 7.54
C PHE A 188 -19.32 -4.23 7.31
N GLY A 189 -19.04 -5.41 7.85
CA GLY A 189 -19.95 -6.54 7.86
C GLY A 189 -21.24 -6.20 8.63
N ASP A 190 -21.11 -5.67 9.84
CA ASP A 190 -22.25 -5.20 10.63
C ASP A 190 -23.10 -4.16 9.89
N ILE A 191 -22.46 -3.17 9.28
CA ILE A 191 -23.12 -2.12 8.50
C ILE A 191 -23.98 -2.72 7.38
N LYS A 192 -23.45 -3.66 6.63
CA LYS A 192 -24.11 -4.22 5.46
C LYS A 192 -25.18 -5.24 5.82
N GLU A 193 -24.90 -6.11 6.78
CA GLU A 193 -25.76 -7.26 7.08
C GLU A 193 -26.72 -7.00 8.27
N ASN A 194 -26.22 -6.45 9.38
CA ASN A 194 -27.04 -6.25 10.57
C ASN A 194 -27.87 -4.97 10.51
N ASP A 195 -27.31 -3.92 9.90
CA ASP A 195 -28.00 -2.62 9.82
C ASP A 195 -28.68 -2.41 8.44
N ASN A 196 -28.63 -3.40 7.54
CA ASN A 196 -29.23 -3.34 6.20
C ASN A 196 -28.81 -2.13 5.35
N PHE A 197 -27.65 -1.54 5.64
CA PHE A 197 -27.13 -0.39 4.88
C PHE A 197 -26.45 -0.86 3.61
N ARG A 198 -27.25 -1.26 2.60
CA ARG A 198 -26.74 -1.83 1.34
C ARG A 198 -26.47 -0.78 0.28
N ARG A 199 -27.12 0.39 0.34
CA ARG A 199 -26.99 1.48 -0.62
C ARG A 199 -27.36 2.81 0.03
N PHE A 200 -26.83 3.90 -0.54
CA PHE A 200 -27.24 5.24 -0.16
C PHE A 200 -28.62 5.56 -0.72
N ASN A 201 -29.43 6.27 0.07
CA ASN A 201 -30.74 6.76 -0.34
C ASN A 201 -30.64 8.06 -1.15
N HIS A 202 -29.54 8.77 -1.01
CA HIS A 202 -29.28 10.03 -1.70
C HIS A 202 -28.30 9.89 -2.85
N ARG A 203 -28.33 10.85 -3.80
CA ARG A 203 -27.51 10.78 -5.04
C ARG A 203 -26.40 11.82 -5.11
N THR A 204 -26.46 12.90 -4.35
CA THR A 204 -25.40 13.93 -4.37
C THR A 204 -24.35 13.64 -3.31
N SER A 205 -23.07 13.92 -3.61
CA SER A 205 -21.94 13.68 -2.69
C SER A 205 -22.19 14.30 -1.30
N GLU A 206 -22.74 15.51 -1.24
CA GLU A 206 -23.05 16.18 0.03
C GLU A 206 -24.12 15.43 0.85
N LYS A 207 -25.21 15.02 0.20
CA LYS A 207 -26.30 14.31 0.89
C LYS A 207 -25.87 12.90 1.31
N VAL A 208 -25.13 12.20 0.45
CA VAL A 208 -24.52 10.90 0.77
C VAL A 208 -23.57 11.02 1.96
N HIS A 209 -22.75 12.07 1.99
CA HIS A 209 -21.86 12.31 3.12
C HIS A 209 -22.62 12.59 4.42
N LYS A 210 -23.70 13.39 4.37
CA LYS A 210 -24.56 13.64 5.55
C LYS A 210 -25.26 12.37 6.02
N GLU A 211 -25.78 11.55 5.12
CA GLU A 211 -26.42 10.27 5.42
C GLU A 211 -25.45 9.34 6.14
N PHE A 212 -24.24 9.14 5.59
CA PHE A 212 -23.26 8.29 6.22
C PHE A 212 -22.69 8.85 7.53
N PHE A 213 -22.62 10.17 7.64
CA PHE A 213 -22.18 10.83 8.88
C PHE A 213 -23.16 10.60 10.04
N LEU A 214 -24.47 10.73 9.78
CA LEU A 214 -25.50 10.41 10.79
C LEU A 214 -25.43 8.95 11.20
N TYR A 215 -25.22 8.07 10.24
CA TYR A 215 -25.02 6.65 10.50
C TYR A 215 -23.78 6.41 11.39
N ALA A 216 -22.67 7.06 11.11
CA ALA A 216 -21.43 6.97 11.90
C ALA A 216 -21.63 7.45 13.36
N ILE A 217 -22.44 8.51 13.55
CA ILE A 217 -22.82 8.97 14.91
C ILE A 217 -23.61 7.89 15.65
N GLY A 218 -24.63 7.31 15.03
CA GLY A 218 -25.44 6.24 15.62
C GLY A 218 -24.58 5.04 16.05
N ARG A 219 -23.65 4.62 15.19
CA ARG A 219 -22.69 3.54 15.49
C ARG A 219 -21.77 3.90 16.66
N ASN A 220 -21.26 5.12 16.70
CA ASN A 220 -20.42 5.58 17.81
C ASN A 220 -21.17 5.62 19.14
N LEU A 221 -22.44 6.07 19.16
CA LEU A 221 -23.29 6.06 20.34
C LEU A 221 -23.53 4.64 20.85
N ASN A 222 -23.86 3.70 19.94
CA ASN A 222 -24.05 2.30 20.30
C ASN A 222 -22.76 1.68 20.88
N LYS A 223 -21.60 1.96 20.27
CA LYS A 223 -20.30 1.49 20.78
C LYS A 223 -19.99 2.09 22.16
N TYR A 224 -20.24 3.37 22.34
CA TYR A 224 -20.05 4.05 23.63
C TYR A 224 -20.93 3.44 24.72
N TYR A 225 -22.20 3.19 24.43
CA TYR A 225 -23.14 2.57 25.35
C TYR A 225 -22.69 1.16 25.81
N ARG A 226 -22.25 0.33 24.83
CA ARG A 226 -21.73 -1.01 25.16
C ARG A 226 -20.49 -0.93 26.05
N PHE A 227 -19.57 -0.04 25.72
CA PHE A 227 -18.34 0.17 26.49
C PHE A 227 -18.62 0.65 27.92
N SER A 228 -19.56 1.57 28.09
CA SER A 228 -19.98 2.07 29.39
C SER A 228 -20.58 0.95 30.24
N LYS A 229 -21.41 0.08 29.68
CA LYS A 229 -21.95 -1.08 30.38
C LYS A 229 -20.90 -2.09 30.82
N GLU A 230 -19.90 -2.35 29.98
CA GLU A 230 -18.79 -3.25 30.35
C GLU A 230 -17.97 -2.69 31.50
N ILE A 231 -17.69 -1.39 31.50
CA ILE A 231 -16.99 -0.71 32.61
C ILE A 231 -17.79 -0.83 33.89
N ILE A 232 -19.11 -0.56 33.87
CA ILE A 232 -20.00 -0.66 35.03
C ILE A 232 -19.98 -2.09 35.58
N LYS A 233 -20.18 -3.11 34.74
CA LYS A 233 -20.15 -4.51 35.17
C LYS A 233 -18.79 -4.91 35.79
N THR A 234 -17.71 -4.42 35.23
CA THR A 234 -16.36 -4.70 35.76
C THR A 234 -16.13 -4.03 37.10
N TYR A 235 -16.68 -2.84 37.28
CA TYR A 235 -16.64 -2.13 38.58
C TYR A 235 -17.47 -2.84 39.65
N GLU A 236 -18.70 -3.21 39.34
CA GLU A 236 -19.60 -3.97 40.25
C GLU A 236 -18.97 -5.32 40.65
N ALA A 237 -18.38 -6.03 39.73
CA ALA A 237 -17.69 -7.30 40.00
C ALA A 237 -16.43 -7.16 40.88
N LYS A 238 -15.80 -5.98 40.94
CA LYS A 238 -14.63 -5.71 41.80
C LYS A 238 -15.03 -5.22 43.20
N THR A 239 -16.26 -4.76 43.35
CA THR A 239 -16.79 -4.20 44.63
C THR A 239 -17.72 -5.16 45.37
N ALA A 240 -18.07 -6.29 44.74
CA ALA A 240 -18.80 -7.40 45.35
C ALA A 240 -17.83 -8.47 45.84
#